data_df593fef0289a6b5db3405174c32d7c6
#
_entry.id   df593fef0289a6b5db3405174c32d7c6
#
_cell.length_a   1.000
_cell.length_b   1.000
_cell.length_c   1.000
_cell.angle_alpha   90.00
_cell.angle_beta   90.00
_cell.angle_gamma   90.00
#
_symmetry.space_group_name_H-M   'P 1'
#
loop_
_entity.id
_entity.type
_entity.pdbx_description
1 polymer ?
#
loop_
_entity_poly.entity_id
_entity_poly.type
_entity_poly.pdbx_seq_one_letter_code
_entity_poly.pdbx_strand_id
1 'polypeptide(L)'
;MNDAATLPVLDAFIVGAGPVGLATGCALRAAGLSVRVADAGSAERALEDSRVIALSAGSRDILRTLQAWPAADATPIGTIHISQRGHFGRTELRAADFGLDALGHVARAGSLVRALRTRAAALDLDIRYGLAVTGAREDGDAIEVSTADGPVRVRVLLWCEGRVADDEALARSRDYGQHAVIALATPASPHGHVAYERFTPQGPVALLPCGRDYAVVYTCDAADAEALRDETDARFMQRLSDAVGGRVRFTALGPRSAWPLALRMRADIVRGRQVWLGNAAQTLHPVAGQGLNLALRDVGQLAECLLPSLARQDGALDEALARYARLRRTDRAATGGFTDFLARVFTLGAGAPLLGPLAGHARGAALALLDAFPPARQFVGRRMMFRARGW
;
A
#
# COMPACT_ATOMS: atom_id res chain seq x y z
N MET A 1 -30.16 16.43 40.05
CA MET A 1 -29.97 16.55 38.60
C MET A 1 -28.45 16.59 38.37
N ASN A 2 -27.87 15.44 38.01
CA ASN A 2 -26.45 15.40 37.67
C ASN A 2 -26.30 16.08 36.28
N ASP A 3 -25.65 17.21 36.27
CA ASP A 3 -25.13 17.82 35.06
C ASP A 3 -24.09 16.85 34.51
N ALA A 4 -24.50 15.96 33.60
CA ALA A 4 -23.58 15.10 32.88
C ALA A 4 -22.72 16.05 32.05
N ALA A 5 -21.52 16.36 32.52
CA ALA A 5 -20.54 17.19 31.83
C ALA A 5 -20.43 16.64 30.40
N THR A 6 -20.94 17.39 29.43
CA THR A 6 -20.91 16.98 28.01
C THR A 6 -19.45 16.85 27.65
N LEU A 7 -18.99 15.63 27.33
CA LEU A 7 -17.62 15.36 26.92
C LEU A 7 -17.28 16.26 25.71
N PRO A 8 -16.10 16.88 25.68
CA PRO A 8 -15.68 17.67 24.53
C PRO A 8 -15.68 16.78 23.28
N VAL A 9 -16.27 17.29 22.20
CA VAL A 9 -16.37 16.56 20.93
C VAL A 9 -15.10 16.83 20.12
N LEU A 10 -14.34 15.79 19.82
CA LEU A 10 -13.19 15.89 18.90
C LEU A 10 -13.69 15.93 17.45
N ASP A 11 -12.95 16.61 16.58
CA ASP A 11 -13.26 16.60 15.14
C ASP A 11 -13.06 15.22 14.55
N ALA A 12 -11.98 14.51 14.91
CA ALA A 12 -11.69 13.18 14.40
C ALA A 12 -11.04 12.27 15.44
N PHE A 13 -11.40 11.00 15.41
CA PHE A 13 -10.70 9.92 16.11
C PHE A 13 -10.22 8.88 15.09
N ILE A 14 -8.95 8.48 15.18
CA ILE A 14 -8.29 7.57 14.24
C ILE A 14 -7.87 6.31 14.99
N VAL A 15 -8.30 5.15 14.49
CA VAL A 15 -7.94 3.85 15.04
C VAL A 15 -6.82 3.24 14.20
N GLY A 16 -5.64 3.10 14.81
CA GLY A 16 -4.42 2.59 14.20
C GLY A 16 -3.38 3.68 13.95
N ALA A 17 -2.21 3.55 14.58
CA ALA A 17 -1.05 4.44 14.43
C ALA A 17 0.01 3.90 13.43
N GLY A 18 -0.45 3.15 12.41
CA GLY A 18 0.36 2.78 11.26
C GLY A 18 0.53 3.95 10.27
N PRO A 19 1.23 3.72 9.13
CA PRO A 19 1.51 4.78 8.15
C PRO A 19 0.27 5.56 7.69
N VAL A 20 -0.87 4.88 7.50
CA VAL A 20 -2.10 5.49 7.01
C VAL A 20 -2.76 6.35 8.11
N GLY A 21 -2.87 5.83 9.33
CA GLY A 21 -3.47 6.58 10.44
C GLY A 21 -2.64 7.78 10.83
N LEU A 22 -1.32 7.65 10.90
CA LEU A 22 -0.42 8.78 11.18
C LEU A 22 -0.48 9.84 10.07
N ALA A 23 -0.49 9.42 8.79
CA ALA A 23 -0.61 10.35 7.66
C ALA A 23 -1.95 11.11 7.69
N THR A 24 -3.04 10.40 8.02
CA THR A 24 -4.37 11.00 8.19
C THR A 24 -4.40 11.97 9.36
N GLY A 25 -3.84 11.57 10.51
CA GLY A 25 -3.75 12.42 11.70
C GLY A 25 -2.94 13.69 11.44
N CYS A 26 -1.79 13.57 10.78
CA CYS A 26 -0.97 14.72 10.38
C CYS A 26 -1.72 15.66 9.42
N ALA A 27 -2.45 15.12 8.43
CA ALA A 27 -3.23 15.92 7.48
C ALA A 27 -4.32 16.75 8.18
N LEU A 28 -5.08 16.12 9.06
CA LEU A 28 -6.19 16.79 9.77
C LEU A 28 -5.66 17.75 10.86
N ARG A 29 -4.65 17.36 11.60
CA ARG A 29 -4.07 18.19 12.66
C ARG A 29 -3.35 19.43 12.11
N ALA A 30 -2.67 19.30 10.96
CA ALA A 30 -2.05 20.43 10.28
C ALA A 30 -3.07 21.49 9.82
N ALA A 31 -4.33 21.11 9.64
CA ALA A 31 -5.44 22.04 9.37
C ALA A 31 -6.11 22.62 10.65
N GLY A 32 -5.54 22.37 11.83
CA GLY A 32 -6.00 22.93 13.10
C GLY A 32 -7.12 22.14 13.78
N LEU A 33 -7.48 20.95 13.28
CA LEU A 33 -8.55 20.14 13.84
C LEU A 33 -8.11 19.43 15.14
N SER A 34 -9.07 19.17 16.02
CA SER A 34 -8.88 18.36 17.23
C SER A 34 -8.90 16.86 16.87
N VAL A 35 -7.72 16.22 16.91
CA VAL A 35 -7.53 14.84 16.43
C VAL A 35 -6.86 14.00 17.50
N ARG A 36 -7.38 12.79 17.72
CA ARG A 36 -6.73 11.74 18.50
C ARG A 36 -6.47 10.50 17.64
N VAL A 37 -5.30 9.91 17.77
CA VAL A 37 -4.94 8.61 17.19
C VAL A 37 -4.80 7.61 18.33
N ALA A 38 -5.45 6.46 18.25
CA ALA A 38 -5.31 5.36 19.20
C ALA A 38 -4.79 4.11 18.48
N ASP A 39 -3.89 3.39 19.12
CA ASP A 39 -3.39 2.09 18.65
C ASP A 39 -3.32 1.11 19.80
N ALA A 40 -3.85 -0.09 19.61
CA ALA A 40 -3.82 -1.15 20.61
C ALA A 40 -2.39 -1.71 20.84
N GLY A 41 -1.48 -1.53 19.88
CA GLY A 41 -0.09 -1.96 19.97
C GLY A 41 0.80 -0.96 20.67
N SER A 42 2.08 -1.35 20.85
CA SER A 42 3.10 -0.46 21.39
C SER A 42 3.66 0.49 20.33
N ALA A 43 4.27 1.58 20.80
CA ALA A 43 4.93 2.54 19.93
C ALA A 43 6.09 1.93 19.12
N GLU A 44 6.82 0.98 19.70
CA GLU A 44 8.02 0.35 19.12
C GLU A 44 7.66 -0.55 17.93
N ARG A 45 6.57 -1.33 18.06
CA ARG A 45 6.15 -2.33 17.06
C ARG A 45 6.09 -1.79 15.63
N ALA A 46 5.57 -0.58 15.45
CA ALA A 46 5.45 0.03 14.12
C ALA A 46 6.80 0.54 13.59
N LEU A 47 7.75 0.93 14.48
CA LEU A 47 9.09 1.36 14.11
C LEU A 47 9.99 0.20 13.70
N GLU A 48 9.75 -1.00 14.24
CA GLU A 48 10.49 -2.23 13.97
C GLU A 48 10.04 -2.92 12.68
N ASP A 49 8.99 -2.41 12.01
CA ASP A 49 8.49 -2.98 10.78
C ASP A 49 9.55 -2.91 9.66
N SER A 50 10.20 -4.04 9.43
CA SER A 50 11.25 -4.21 8.43
C SER A 50 10.73 -4.36 7.00
N ARG A 51 9.42 -4.47 6.79
CA ARG A 51 8.84 -4.60 5.45
C ARG A 51 9.27 -3.46 4.57
N VAL A 52 9.52 -3.76 3.31
CA VAL A 52 9.93 -2.79 2.32
C VAL A 52 8.72 -2.40 1.46
N ILE A 53 8.59 -1.12 1.20
CA ILE A 53 7.44 -0.53 0.52
C ILE A 53 7.93 0.25 -0.70
N ALA A 54 7.30 0.01 -1.85
CA ALA A 54 7.46 0.84 -3.02
C ALA A 54 6.45 2.00 -2.98
N LEU A 55 6.96 3.23 -2.93
CA LEU A 55 6.19 4.47 -2.92
C LEU A 55 6.23 5.10 -4.32
N SER A 56 5.07 5.30 -4.93
CA SER A 56 4.95 5.98 -6.23
C SER A 56 5.31 7.47 -6.13
N ALA A 57 5.54 8.12 -7.27
CA ALA A 57 5.78 9.56 -7.32
C ALA A 57 4.63 10.35 -6.66
N GLY A 58 3.37 9.98 -6.91
CA GLY A 58 2.21 10.61 -6.27
C GLY A 58 2.17 10.41 -4.75
N SER A 59 2.60 9.25 -4.24
CA SER A 59 2.71 9.02 -2.79
C SER A 59 3.83 9.85 -2.16
N ARG A 60 4.96 10.01 -2.85
CA ARG A 60 6.03 10.94 -2.44
C ARG A 60 5.51 12.36 -2.31
N ASP A 61 4.74 12.83 -3.28
CA ASP A 61 4.22 14.20 -3.28
C ASP A 61 3.23 14.43 -2.12
N ILE A 62 2.36 13.45 -1.82
CA ILE A 62 1.49 13.49 -0.64
C ILE A 62 2.32 13.57 0.64
N LEU A 63 3.33 12.69 0.80
CA LEU A 63 4.17 12.67 2.00
C LEU A 63 5.03 13.95 2.14
N ARG A 64 5.46 14.56 1.03
CA ARG A 64 6.13 15.87 1.03
C ARG A 64 5.21 17.00 1.48
N THR A 65 3.98 17.02 0.98
CA THR A 65 2.95 17.98 1.42
C THR A 65 2.70 17.86 2.93
N LEU A 66 2.68 16.63 3.45
CA LEU A 66 2.59 16.37 4.88
C LEU A 66 3.88 16.68 5.67
N GLN A 67 4.98 17.00 5.00
CA GLN A 67 6.31 17.16 5.60
C GLN A 67 6.80 15.90 6.35
N ALA A 68 6.45 14.73 5.82
CA ALA A 68 6.76 13.42 6.39
C ALA A 68 7.46 12.47 5.38
N TRP A 69 8.20 13.03 4.42
CA TRP A 69 8.96 12.25 3.45
C TRP A 69 10.27 11.73 4.06
N PRO A 70 10.53 10.40 4.10
CA PRO A 70 11.75 9.82 4.68
C PRO A 70 12.94 9.90 3.71
N ALA A 71 13.40 11.09 3.36
CA ALA A 71 14.36 11.35 2.28
C ALA A 71 15.67 10.55 2.40
N ALA A 72 16.19 10.39 3.62
CA ALA A 72 17.47 9.70 3.86
C ALA A 72 17.37 8.18 3.64
N ASP A 73 16.18 7.60 3.81
CA ASP A 73 15.95 6.15 3.75
C ASP A 73 15.25 5.72 2.45
N ALA A 74 14.92 6.67 1.56
CA ALA A 74 14.18 6.39 0.34
C ALA A 74 15.12 6.19 -0.85
N THR A 75 15.19 4.99 -1.38
CA THR A 75 16.00 4.64 -2.56
C THR A 75 15.21 4.88 -3.84
N PRO A 76 15.67 5.68 -4.80
CA PRO A 76 14.93 5.94 -6.03
C PRO A 76 14.87 4.73 -6.96
N ILE A 77 13.79 4.63 -7.73
CA ILE A 77 13.62 3.70 -8.85
C ILE A 77 13.74 4.52 -10.14
N GLY A 78 14.86 4.42 -10.81
CA GLY A 78 15.10 5.11 -12.09
C GLY A 78 14.51 4.36 -13.27
N THR A 79 14.53 3.02 -13.22
CA THR A 79 14.03 2.14 -14.28
C THR A 79 13.28 0.96 -13.68
N ILE A 80 12.17 0.56 -14.31
CA ILE A 80 11.46 -0.68 -14.01
C ILE A 80 11.53 -1.56 -15.24
N HIS A 81 12.18 -2.72 -15.12
CA HIS A 81 12.26 -3.73 -16.16
C HIS A 81 11.20 -4.81 -15.94
N ILE A 82 10.24 -4.90 -16.85
CA ILE A 82 9.13 -5.85 -16.81
C ILE A 82 9.35 -6.94 -17.86
N SER A 83 9.29 -8.21 -17.46
CA SER A 83 9.45 -9.35 -18.36
C SER A 83 8.72 -10.58 -17.85
N GLN A 84 8.67 -11.65 -18.66
CA GLN A 84 8.14 -12.96 -18.24
C GLN A 84 9.18 -14.07 -18.43
N ARG A 85 9.10 -15.13 -17.64
CA ARG A 85 9.97 -16.30 -17.74
C ARG A 85 9.52 -17.21 -18.87
N GLY A 86 10.46 -17.70 -19.66
CA GLY A 86 10.21 -18.71 -20.71
C GLY A 86 9.57 -18.18 -22.00
N HIS A 87 9.32 -16.88 -22.12
CA HIS A 87 8.73 -16.28 -23.31
C HIS A 87 9.46 -14.98 -23.68
N PHE A 88 9.32 -14.56 -24.93
CA PHE A 88 9.82 -13.28 -25.41
C PHE A 88 8.97 -12.12 -24.87
N GLY A 89 9.40 -10.89 -25.12
CA GLY A 89 8.71 -9.66 -24.74
C GLY A 89 9.15 -9.14 -23.37
N ARG A 90 9.51 -7.88 -23.39
CA ARG A 90 9.85 -7.08 -22.22
C ARG A 90 9.37 -5.66 -22.44
N THR A 91 9.26 -4.89 -21.39
CA THR A 91 9.11 -3.45 -21.48
C THR A 91 9.89 -2.78 -20.36
N GLU A 92 10.41 -1.61 -20.65
CA GLU A 92 11.12 -0.78 -19.69
C GLU A 92 10.38 0.53 -19.49
N LEU A 93 10.16 0.90 -18.22
CA LEU A 93 9.71 2.23 -17.83
C LEU A 93 10.91 2.97 -17.26
N ARG A 94 11.25 4.11 -17.83
CA ARG A 94 12.38 4.95 -17.38
C ARG A 94 11.84 6.27 -16.87
N ALA A 95 12.35 6.77 -15.75
CA ALA A 95 11.92 8.04 -15.17
C ALA A 95 12.02 9.21 -16.18
N ALA A 96 13.07 9.23 -17.00
CA ALA A 96 13.29 10.22 -18.03
C ALA A 96 12.15 10.27 -19.07
N ASP A 97 11.51 9.13 -19.41
CA ASP A 97 10.40 9.06 -20.37
C ASP A 97 9.16 9.81 -19.86
N PHE A 98 9.10 10.10 -18.56
CA PHE A 98 8.00 10.78 -17.88
C PHE A 98 8.37 12.19 -17.40
N GLY A 99 9.62 12.64 -17.62
CA GLY A 99 10.14 13.90 -17.10
C GLY A 99 10.29 13.90 -15.58
N LEU A 100 10.59 12.75 -14.98
CA LEU A 100 10.72 12.54 -13.54
C LEU A 100 12.15 12.19 -13.15
N ASP A 101 12.54 12.56 -11.93
CA ASP A 101 13.82 12.13 -11.34
C ASP A 101 13.78 10.63 -10.97
N ALA A 102 12.60 10.12 -10.59
CA ALA A 102 12.37 8.72 -10.27
C ALA A 102 10.90 8.34 -10.51
N LEU A 103 10.65 7.10 -10.94
CA LEU A 103 9.31 6.52 -11.10
C LEU A 103 8.62 6.31 -9.75
N GLY A 104 9.41 6.10 -8.72
CA GLY A 104 9.02 5.87 -7.35
C GLY A 104 10.25 5.71 -6.48
N HIS A 105 10.03 5.38 -5.23
CA HIS A 105 11.09 5.16 -4.26
C HIS A 105 10.77 3.94 -3.40
N VAL A 106 11.79 3.31 -2.90
CA VAL A 106 11.68 2.17 -1.99
C VAL A 106 12.17 2.59 -0.61
N ALA A 107 11.36 2.35 0.41
CA ALA A 107 11.71 2.66 1.80
C ALA A 107 11.24 1.53 2.73
N ARG A 108 11.85 1.43 3.91
CA ARG A 108 11.36 0.54 4.97
C ARG A 108 10.11 1.16 5.62
N ALA A 109 9.14 0.33 5.97
CA ALA A 109 7.91 0.78 6.62
C ALA A 109 8.20 1.52 7.94
N GLY A 110 9.13 1.02 8.74
CA GLY A 110 9.57 1.68 9.98
C GLY A 110 10.15 3.07 9.75
N SER A 111 10.89 3.30 8.66
CA SER A 111 11.43 4.63 8.32
C SER A 111 10.31 5.62 7.97
N LEU A 112 9.28 5.16 7.24
CA LEU A 112 8.10 5.98 6.96
C LEU A 112 7.33 6.32 8.24
N VAL A 113 7.11 5.33 9.13
CA VAL A 113 6.46 5.56 10.42
C VAL A 113 7.25 6.56 11.26
N ARG A 114 8.59 6.45 11.28
CA ARG A 114 9.46 7.41 12.00
C ARG A 114 9.28 8.83 11.48
N ALA A 115 9.30 9.03 10.18
CA ALA A 115 9.10 10.35 9.56
C ALA A 115 7.71 10.93 9.88
N LEU A 116 6.66 10.11 9.80
CA LEU A 116 5.29 10.50 10.16
C LEU A 116 5.17 10.83 11.66
N ARG A 117 5.80 10.08 12.54
CA ARG A 117 5.80 10.37 13.98
C ARG A 117 6.57 11.66 14.33
N THR A 118 7.69 11.91 13.67
CA THR A 118 8.40 13.18 13.80
C THR A 118 7.48 14.35 13.41
N ARG A 119 6.75 14.20 12.32
CA ARG A 119 5.78 15.22 11.90
C ARG A 119 4.61 15.35 12.88
N ALA A 120 4.08 14.24 13.35
CA ALA A 120 3.00 14.20 14.34
C ALA A 120 3.39 14.94 15.65
N ALA A 121 4.61 14.69 16.13
CA ALA A 121 5.15 15.39 17.30
C ALA A 121 5.28 16.91 17.07
N ALA A 122 5.73 17.33 15.88
CA ALA A 122 5.82 18.76 15.52
C ALA A 122 4.44 19.45 15.38
N LEU A 123 3.36 18.67 15.27
CA LEU A 123 1.98 19.13 15.20
C LEU A 123 1.25 19.02 16.56
N ASP A 124 1.90 18.54 17.60
CA ASP A 124 1.26 18.18 18.88
C ASP A 124 0.03 17.26 18.66
N LEU A 125 0.17 16.26 17.81
CA LEU A 125 -0.90 15.28 17.56
C LEU A 125 -1.00 14.31 18.75
N ASP A 126 -2.19 14.21 19.35
CA ASP A 126 -2.47 13.27 20.45
C ASP A 126 -2.47 11.83 19.95
N ILE A 127 -1.41 11.07 20.27
CA ILE A 127 -1.27 9.65 19.92
C ILE A 127 -1.25 8.82 21.19
N ARG A 128 -2.17 7.85 21.30
CA ARG A 128 -2.29 6.93 22.44
C ARG A 128 -1.99 5.51 21.99
N TYR A 129 -0.86 4.99 22.43
CA TYR A 129 -0.45 3.59 22.27
C TYR A 129 -0.94 2.75 23.43
N GLY A 130 -1.18 1.46 23.19
CA GLY A 130 -1.79 0.56 24.17
C GLY A 130 -3.28 0.80 24.39
N LEU A 131 -3.90 1.70 23.61
CA LEU A 131 -5.31 2.03 23.74
C LEU A 131 -6.14 1.34 22.66
N ALA A 132 -6.85 0.28 23.05
CA ALA A 132 -7.77 -0.42 22.17
C ALA A 132 -9.13 0.28 22.11
N VAL A 133 -9.71 0.35 20.91
CA VAL A 133 -11.12 0.71 20.70
C VAL A 133 -11.95 -0.58 20.74
N THR A 134 -12.94 -0.62 21.61
CA THR A 134 -13.79 -1.79 21.83
C THR A 134 -15.15 -1.69 21.16
N GLY A 135 -15.56 -0.48 20.74
CA GLY A 135 -16.81 -0.26 20.05
C GLY A 135 -16.99 1.17 19.60
N ALA A 136 -17.99 1.39 18.75
CA ALA A 136 -18.40 2.70 18.31
C ALA A 136 -19.92 2.72 18.11
N ARG A 137 -20.60 3.76 18.56
CA ARG A 137 -22.05 3.92 18.46
C ARG A 137 -22.36 5.32 17.96
N GLU A 138 -23.27 5.44 17.01
CA GLU A 138 -23.80 6.74 16.60
C GLU A 138 -24.60 7.37 17.74
N ASP A 139 -24.38 8.66 17.98
CA ASP A 139 -24.99 9.46 19.03
C ASP A 139 -25.35 10.85 18.46
N GLY A 140 -26.49 10.93 17.82
CA GLY A 140 -26.95 12.13 17.13
C GLY A 140 -26.04 12.52 15.96
N ASP A 141 -25.43 13.68 16.07
CA ASP A 141 -24.47 14.21 15.09
C ASP A 141 -22.99 13.87 15.39
N ALA A 142 -22.76 12.97 16.34
CA ALA A 142 -21.46 12.50 16.78
C ALA A 142 -21.42 10.97 16.82
N ILE A 143 -20.23 10.44 17.09
CA ILE A 143 -19.98 9.03 17.40
C ILE A 143 -19.41 8.97 18.80
N GLU A 144 -19.95 8.10 19.63
CA GLU A 144 -19.35 7.69 20.89
C GLU A 144 -18.43 6.50 20.64
N VAL A 145 -17.14 6.69 20.85
CA VAL A 145 -16.08 5.67 20.72
C VAL A 145 -15.77 5.12 22.09
N SER A 146 -15.94 3.83 22.29
CA SER A 146 -15.63 3.13 23.54
C SER A 146 -14.15 2.74 23.57
N THR A 147 -13.44 3.21 24.60
CA THR A 147 -12.02 2.87 24.84
C THR A 147 -11.81 2.42 26.28
N ALA A 148 -10.65 1.81 26.56
CA ALA A 148 -10.28 1.43 27.92
C ALA A 148 -10.18 2.63 28.90
N ASP A 149 -9.87 3.82 28.37
CA ASP A 149 -9.76 5.08 29.14
C ASP A 149 -11.11 5.79 29.30
N GLY A 150 -12.20 5.19 28.81
CA GLY A 150 -13.57 5.73 28.81
C GLY A 150 -14.07 6.14 27.42
N PRO A 151 -15.33 6.61 27.33
CA PRO A 151 -15.91 7.00 26.07
C PRO A 151 -15.37 8.35 25.57
N VAL A 152 -15.25 8.48 24.24
CA VAL A 152 -14.82 9.71 23.56
C VAL A 152 -15.88 10.06 22.50
N ARG A 153 -16.38 11.30 22.51
CA ARG A 153 -17.29 11.78 21.47
C ARG A 153 -16.53 12.44 20.34
N VAL A 154 -16.88 12.09 19.11
CA VAL A 154 -16.17 12.53 17.89
C VAL A 154 -17.12 12.83 16.74
N ARG A 155 -16.76 13.76 15.86
CA ARG A 155 -17.57 14.07 14.67
C ARG A 155 -17.38 13.03 13.58
N VAL A 156 -16.17 12.47 13.43
CA VAL A 156 -15.85 11.41 12.46
C VAL A 156 -14.89 10.39 13.07
N LEU A 157 -15.15 9.12 12.83
CA LEU A 157 -14.30 7.99 13.23
C LEU A 157 -13.62 7.38 12.01
N LEU A 158 -12.29 7.25 12.05
CA LEU A 158 -11.47 6.81 10.94
C LEU A 158 -10.75 5.50 11.30
N TRP A 159 -11.13 4.40 10.67
CA TRP A 159 -10.53 3.08 10.87
C TRP A 159 -9.34 2.90 9.94
N CYS A 160 -8.14 2.85 10.52
CA CYS A 160 -6.86 2.68 9.83
C CYS A 160 -6.13 1.41 10.28
N GLU A 161 -6.87 0.41 10.73
CA GLU A 161 -6.34 -0.88 11.18
C GLU A 161 -5.68 -1.66 10.03
N GLY A 162 -4.83 -2.63 10.41
CA GLY A 162 -4.00 -3.36 9.46
C GLY A 162 -4.72 -4.38 8.58
N ARG A 163 -6.05 -4.57 8.72
CA ARG A 163 -6.82 -5.57 7.96
C ARG A 163 -8.31 -5.20 7.85
N VAL A 164 -8.98 -5.77 6.85
CA VAL A 164 -10.45 -5.80 6.80
C VAL A 164 -10.95 -6.82 7.81
N ALA A 165 -11.99 -6.50 8.58
CA ALA A 165 -12.61 -7.42 9.52
C ALA A 165 -13.17 -8.66 8.79
N ASP A 166 -13.16 -9.82 9.46
CA ASP A 166 -13.52 -11.10 8.82
C ASP A 166 -15.02 -11.24 8.54
N ASP A 167 -15.86 -10.58 9.33
CA ASP A 167 -17.32 -10.53 9.24
C ASP A 167 -17.84 -9.41 8.33
N GLU A 168 -16.95 -8.64 7.70
CA GLU A 168 -17.33 -7.51 6.87
C GLU A 168 -17.77 -7.93 5.47
N ALA A 169 -18.82 -7.26 4.97
CA ALA A 169 -19.27 -7.42 3.59
C ALA A 169 -18.20 -6.98 2.60
N LEU A 170 -17.82 -7.87 1.69
CA LEU A 170 -16.79 -7.64 0.69
C LEU A 170 -17.41 -7.43 -0.70
N ALA A 171 -17.03 -6.33 -1.34
CA ALA A 171 -17.31 -6.11 -2.77
C ALA A 171 -16.50 -7.06 -3.65
N ARG A 172 -15.32 -7.45 -3.17
CA ARG A 172 -14.41 -8.38 -3.84
C ARG A 172 -13.59 -9.15 -2.82
N SER A 173 -13.52 -10.47 -3.00
CA SER A 173 -12.64 -11.34 -2.23
C SER A 173 -12.03 -12.38 -3.15
N ARG A 174 -10.74 -12.64 -2.98
CA ARG A 174 -10.01 -13.70 -3.67
C ARG A 174 -8.85 -14.16 -2.82
N ASP A 175 -8.79 -15.44 -2.55
CA ASP A 175 -7.56 -16.12 -2.16
C ASP A 175 -6.84 -16.56 -3.44
N TYR A 176 -5.56 -16.21 -3.57
CA TYR A 176 -4.76 -16.59 -4.74
C TYR A 176 -4.12 -17.98 -4.57
N GLY A 177 -4.19 -18.59 -3.41
CA GLY A 177 -3.46 -19.83 -3.10
C GLY A 177 -1.94 -19.63 -3.13
N GLN A 178 -1.48 -18.40 -2.98
CA GLN A 178 -0.08 -17.99 -3.12
C GLN A 178 0.42 -17.31 -1.86
N HIS A 179 1.75 -17.37 -1.66
CA HIS A 179 2.48 -16.60 -0.66
C HIS A 179 3.55 -15.75 -1.33
N ALA A 180 3.92 -14.65 -0.66
CA ALA A 180 5.12 -13.90 -0.97
C ALA A 180 6.20 -14.23 0.06
N VAL A 181 7.33 -14.78 -0.39
CA VAL A 181 8.55 -14.86 0.41
C VAL A 181 9.31 -13.56 0.21
N ILE A 182 9.52 -12.81 1.29
CA ILE A 182 10.20 -11.52 1.28
C ILE A 182 11.53 -11.60 2.01
N ALA A 183 12.54 -10.91 1.48
CA ALA A 183 13.88 -10.82 2.04
C ALA A 183 14.59 -9.56 1.55
N LEU A 184 15.74 -9.23 2.15
CA LEU A 184 16.75 -8.36 1.56
C LEU A 184 17.85 -9.22 0.97
N ALA A 185 18.33 -8.93 -0.23
CA ALA A 185 19.40 -9.66 -0.90
C ALA A 185 20.45 -8.68 -1.43
N THR A 186 21.72 -8.90 -1.09
CA THR A 186 22.83 -8.07 -1.53
C THR A 186 23.27 -8.51 -2.92
N PRO A 187 23.18 -7.65 -3.94
CA PRO A 187 23.65 -7.97 -5.28
C PRO A 187 25.16 -7.96 -5.36
N ALA A 188 25.74 -8.76 -6.27
CA ALA A 188 27.19 -8.80 -6.54
C ALA A 188 27.72 -7.51 -7.20
N SER A 189 26.84 -6.73 -7.82
CA SER A 189 27.13 -5.42 -8.41
C SER A 189 26.05 -4.43 -8.02
N PRO A 190 26.35 -3.13 -7.95
CA PRO A 190 25.36 -2.11 -7.62
C PRO A 190 24.12 -2.20 -8.51
N HIS A 191 22.92 -2.07 -7.92
CA HIS A 191 21.65 -2.22 -8.62
C HIS A 191 21.33 -1.10 -9.63
N GLY A 192 22.06 0.01 -9.63
CA GLY A 192 21.86 1.11 -10.59
C GLY A 192 20.45 1.71 -10.59
N HIS A 193 19.73 1.61 -9.47
CA HIS A 193 18.33 2.05 -9.34
C HIS A 193 17.34 1.37 -10.30
N VAL A 194 17.67 0.14 -10.74
CA VAL A 194 16.80 -0.67 -11.60
C VAL A 194 15.96 -1.61 -10.75
N ALA A 195 14.64 -1.51 -10.85
CA ALA A 195 13.71 -2.49 -10.33
C ALA A 195 13.41 -3.55 -11.41
N TYR A 196 13.22 -4.79 -10.98
CA TYR A 196 12.80 -5.88 -11.85
C TYR A 196 11.44 -6.42 -11.39
N GLU A 197 10.53 -6.56 -12.35
CA GLU A 197 9.27 -7.29 -12.20
C GLU A 197 9.27 -8.41 -13.21
N ARG A 198 9.42 -9.65 -12.77
CA ARG A 198 9.45 -10.79 -13.66
C ARG A 198 8.36 -11.77 -13.34
N PHE A 199 7.45 -11.94 -14.28
CA PHE A 199 6.35 -12.87 -14.14
C PHE A 199 6.82 -14.31 -14.41
N THR A 200 6.54 -15.21 -13.48
CA THR A 200 6.82 -16.64 -13.56
C THR A 200 5.49 -17.42 -13.56
N PRO A 201 5.50 -18.72 -13.87
CA PRO A 201 4.30 -19.55 -13.78
C PRO A 201 3.67 -19.60 -12.37
N GLN A 202 4.47 -19.44 -11.30
CA GLN A 202 4.00 -19.40 -9.92
C GLN A 202 3.57 -18.00 -9.45
N GLY A 203 3.86 -16.97 -10.23
CA GLY A 203 3.53 -15.58 -9.90
C GLY A 203 4.70 -14.62 -10.13
N PRO A 204 4.54 -13.34 -9.81
CA PRO A 204 5.58 -12.33 -10.01
C PRO A 204 6.74 -12.50 -9.03
N VAL A 205 7.95 -12.22 -9.51
CA VAL A 205 9.15 -12.03 -8.69
C VAL A 205 9.61 -10.60 -8.89
N ALA A 206 9.62 -9.81 -7.82
CA ALA A 206 10.06 -8.43 -7.82
C ALA A 206 11.39 -8.25 -7.08
N LEU A 207 12.28 -7.47 -7.67
CA LEU A 207 13.50 -6.95 -7.05
C LEU A 207 13.38 -5.42 -7.03
N LEU A 208 13.38 -4.85 -5.84
CA LEU A 208 13.24 -3.41 -5.64
C LEU A 208 14.51 -2.84 -5.01
N PRO A 209 15.18 -1.82 -5.59
CA PRO A 209 16.39 -1.23 -5.03
C PRO A 209 16.13 -0.63 -3.65
N CYS A 210 16.87 -1.06 -2.62
CA CYS A 210 16.68 -0.66 -1.22
C CYS A 210 18.02 -0.45 -0.52
N GLY A 211 18.48 0.79 -0.41
CA GLY A 211 19.85 1.10 0.04
C GLY A 211 20.87 0.54 -0.94
N ARG A 212 21.74 -0.34 -0.48
CA ARG A 212 22.69 -1.09 -1.33
C ARG A 212 22.13 -2.45 -1.81
N ASP A 213 21.02 -2.89 -1.24
CA ASP A 213 20.44 -4.21 -1.43
C ASP A 213 19.25 -4.16 -2.39
N TYR A 214 18.72 -5.32 -2.71
CA TYR A 214 17.37 -5.49 -3.26
C TYR A 214 16.40 -5.97 -2.18
N ALA A 215 15.25 -5.33 -2.08
CA ALA A 215 14.10 -5.96 -1.47
C ALA A 215 13.50 -6.95 -2.46
N VAL A 216 13.38 -8.19 -2.02
CA VAL A 216 12.86 -9.31 -2.80
C VAL A 216 11.42 -9.55 -2.41
N VAL A 217 10.54 -9.71 -3.40
CA VAL A 217 9.20 -10.27 -3.25
C VAL A 217 9.11 -11.46 -4.20
N TYR A 218 9.23 -12.67 -3.66
CA TYR A 218 9.18 -13.91 -4.43
C TYR A 218 7.82 -14.58 -4.22
N THR A 219 6.97 -14.54 -5.24
CA THR A 219 5.67 -15.23 -5.19
C THR A 219 5.82 -16.71 -5.50
N CYS A 220 5.19 -17.55 -4.68
CA CYS A 220 5.15 -19.00 -4.82
C CYS A 220 3.77 -19.54 -4.45
N ASP A 221 3.51 -20.81 -4.75
CA ASP A 221 2.34 -21.52 -4.28
C ASP A 221 2.39 -21.65 -2.74
N ALA A 222 1.23 -21.62 -2.09
CA ALA A 222 1.14 -21.67 -0.63
C ALA A 222 1.83 -22.90 -0.03
N ALA A 223 1.75 -24.04 -0.74
CA ALA A 223 2.39 -25.30 -0.32
C ALA A 223 3.93 -25.25 -0.29
N ASP A 224 4.53 -24.36 -1.10
CA ASP A 224 6.00 -24.26 -1.23
C ASP A 224 6.59 -23.19 -0.29
N ALA A 225 5.76 -22.37 0.32
CA ALA A 225 6.18 -21.15 1.03
C ALA A 225 7.12 -21.42 2.20
N GLU A 226 6.83 -22.42 3.02
CA GLU A 226 7.67 -22.80 4.16
C GLU A 226 9.01 -23.38 3.70
N ALA A 227 8.99 -24.28 2.71
CA ALA A 227 10.20 -24.88 2.16
C ALA A 227 11.13 -23.80 1.56
N LEU A 228 10.57 -22.79 0.88
CA LEU A 228 11.33 -21.66 0.33
C LEU A 228 11.84 -20.70 1.41
N ARG A 229 11.06 -20.48 2.47
CA ARG A 229 11.50 -19.68 3.62
C ARG A 229 12.71 -20.33 4.31
N ASP A 230 12.69 -21.64 4.46
CA ASP A 230 13.67 -22.40 5.24
C ASP A 230 14.80 -23.01 4.37
N GLU A 231 14.75 -22.82 3.04
CA GLU A 231 15.80 -23.24 2.10
C GLU A 231 17.16 -22.62 2.46
N THR A 232 18.28 -23.28 2.14
CA THR A 232 19.60 -22.66 2.35
C THR A 232 19.78 -21.37 1.54
N ASP A 233 20.53 -20.41 2.08
CA ASP A 233 20.74 -19.12 1.41
C ASP A 233 21.34 -19.27 0.02
N ALA A 234 22.31 -20.18 -0.14
CA ALA A 234 22.94 -20.43 -1.43
C ALA A 234 21.95 -20.91 -2.50
N ARG A 235 21.04 -21.82 -2.13
CA ARG A 235 20.01 -22.34 -3.04
C ARG A 235 18.96 -21.28 -3.36
N PHE A 236 18.50 -20.52 -2.36
CA PHE A 236 17.53 -19.45 -2.59
C PHE A 236 18.11 -18.33 -3.46
N MET A 237 19.38 -17.92 -3.23
CA MET A 237 20.07 -16.93 -4.09
C MET A 237 20.20 -17.40 -5.53
N GLN A 238 20.54 -18.70 -5.75
CA GLN A 238 20.58 -19.27 -7.10
C GLN A 238 19.19 -19.26 -7.74
N ARG A 239 18.16 -19.73 -7.03
CA ARG A 239 16.76 -19.72 -7.47
C ARG A 239 16.31 -18.31 -7.85
N LEU A 240 16.65 -17.31 -7.04
CA LEU A 240 16.31 -15.92 -7.26
C LEU A 240 17.01 -15.38 -8.52
N SER A 241 18.31 -15.69 -8.70
CA SER A 241 19.06 -15.33 -9.89
C SER A 241 18.44 -15.95 -11.15
N ASP A 242 18.08 -17.22 -11.10
CA ASP A 242 17.40 -17.92 -12.21
C ASP A 242 16.01 -17.32 -12.49
N ALA A 243 15.26 -17.00 -11.45
CA ALA A 243 13.93 -16.39 -11.57
C ALA A 243 14.00 -15.05 -12.32
N VAL A 244 15.04 -14.24 -12.13
CA VAL A 244 15.24 -12.97 -12.85
C VAL A 244 16.08 -13.13 -14.14
N GLY A 245 16.35 -14.37 -14.56
CA GLY A 245 17.03 -14.69 -15.83
C GLY A 245 18.51 -14.39 -15.82
N GLY A 246 19.19 -14.61 -14.69
CA GLY A 246 20.62 -14.42 -14.53
C GLY A 246 21.12 -12.97 -14.57
N ARG A 247 20.19 -11.99 -14.59
CA ARG A 247 20.55 -10.55 -14.68
C ARG A 247 21.21 -10.03 -13.42
N VAL A 248 20.84 -10.58 -12.27
CA VAL A 248 21.36 -10.21 -10.96
C VAL A 248 21.89 -11.45 -10.28
N ARG A 249 23.13 -11.39 -9.79
CA ARG A 249 23.70 -12.39 -8.88
C ARG A 249 23.74 -11.80 -7.48
N PHE A 250 23.61 -12.64 -6.47
CA PHE A 250 23.55 -12.22 -5.07
C PHE A 250 24.73 -12.81 -4.29
N THR A 251 25.23 -12.07 -3.32
CA THR A 251 26.35 -12.44 -2.44
C THR A 251 25.94 -12.67 -1.00
N ALA A 252 24.80 -12.12 -0.58
CA ALA A 252 24.25 -12.32 0.75
C ALA A 252 22.72 -12.22 0.73
N LEU A 253 22.09 -12.86 1.72
CA LEU A 253 20.64 -12.87 1.91
C LEU A 253 20.31 -12.64 3.38
N GLY A 254 19.36 -11.74 3.64
CA GLY A 254 18.79 -11.51 4.97
C GLY A 254 17.72 -12.54 5.33
N PRO A 255 17.16 -12.44 6.55
CA PRO A 255 16.07 -13.29 7.00
C PRO A 255 14.88 -13.25 6.04
N ARG A 256 14.25 -14.41 5.85
CA ARG A 256 13.07 -14.56 4.99
C ARG A 256 11.80 -14.65 5.85
N SER A 257 10.73 -14.08 5.35
CA SER A 257 9.39 -14.25 5.89
C SER A 257 8.40 -14.53 4.78
N ALA A 258 7.37 -15.34 5.06
CA ALA A 258 6.34 -15.71 4.10
C ALA A 258 4.98 -15.13 4.53
N TRP A 259 4.25 -14.56 3.58
CA TRP A 259 2.98 -13.89 3.79
C TRP A 259 1.94 -14.38 2.78
N PRO A 260 0.72 -14.74 3.23
CA PRO A 260 -0.34 -15.15 2.33
C PRO A 260 -0.82 -13.97 1.47
N LEU A 261 -1.17 -14.28 0.22
CA LEU A 261 -1.61 -13.28 -0.75
C LEU A 261 -3.12 -13.41 -1.00
N ALA A 262 -3.83 -12.33 -0.71
CA ALA A 262 -5.27 -12.26 -0.92
C ALA A 262 -5.69 -10.88 -1.41
N LEU A 263 -6.81 -10.82 -2.11
CA LEU A 263 -7.57 -9.61 -2.37
C LEU A 263 -8.77 -9.58 -1.44
N ARG A 264 -8.90 -8.51 -0.66
CA ARG A 264 -10.11 -8.24 0.13
C ARG A 264 -10.46 -6.77 -0.02
N MET A 265 -11.67 -6.48 -0.47
CA MET A 265 -12.15 -5.10 -0.64
C MET A 265 -13.49 -4.95 0.04
N ARG A 266 -13.59 -4.08 1.03
CA ARG A 266 -14.87 -3.72 1.64
C ARG A 266 -15.85 -3.22 0.59
N ALA A 267 -17.13 -3.58 0.76
CA ALA A 267 -18.21 -3.03 -0.06
C ALA A 267 -18.32 -1.51 0.18
N ASP A 268 -18.48 -1.13 1.44
CA ASP A 268 -18.63 0.26 1.85
C ASP A 268 -17.41 0.72 2.66
N ILE A 269 -16.84 1.85 2.28
CA ILE A 269 -15.75 2.50 3.01
C ILE A 269 -16.22 3.68 3.85
N VAL A 270 -17.49 4.01 3.77
CA VAL A 270 -18.17 5.00 4.59
C VAL A 270 -19.50 4.42 5.05
N ARG A 271 -19.77 4.46 6.34
CA ARG A 271 -21.03 4.07 6.93
C ARG A 271 -21.38 5.08 8.04
N GLY A 272 -22.40 5.89 7.82
CA GLY A 272 -22.63 7.07 8.66
C GLY A 272 -21.38 7.96 8.69
N ARG A 273 -20.91 8.28 9.86
CA ARG A 273 -19.69 9.07 10.07
C ARG A 273 -18.44 8.23 10.37
N GLN A 274 -18.47 6.96 10.04
CA GLN A 274 -17.35 6.05 10.11
C GLN A 274 -16.73 5.83 8.73
N VAL A 275 -15.40 5.89 8.64
CA VAL A 275 -14.64 5.76 7.38
C VAL A 275 -13.53 4.75 7.55
N TRP A 276 -13.37 3.85 6.58
CA TRP A 276 -12.29 2.87 6.54
C TRP A 276 -11.24 3.25 5.50
N LEU A 277 -9.96 3.24 5.88
CA LEU A 277 -8.83 3.61 5.04
C LEU A 277 -7.74 2.51 5.05
N GLY A 278 -6.94 2.50 3.99
CA GLY A 278 -5.82 1.58 3.90
C GLY A 278 -6.26 0.12 3.94
N ASN A 279 -5.55 -0.70 4.72
CA ASN A 279 -5.86 -2.13 4.82
C ASN A 279 -7.20 -2.41 5.52
N ALA A 280 -7.73 -1.49 6.31
CA ALA A 280 -9.09 -1.59 6.85
C ALA A 280 -10.16 -1.48 5.75
N ALA A 281 -9.86 -0.78 4.66
CA ALA A 281 -10.74 -0.66 3.49
C ALA A 281 -10.46 -1.74 2.43
N GLN A 282 -9.19 -2.04 2.16
CA GLN A 282 -8.79 -3.00 1.13
C GLN A 282 -7.37 -3.55 1.31
N THR A 283 -7.23 -4.86 1.16
CA THR A 283 -5.96 -5.55 1.00
C THR A 283 -5.80 -5.97 -0.46
N LEU A 284 -4.67 -5.63 -1.08
CA LEU A 284 -4.38 -5.92 -2.47
C LEU A 284 -3.21 -6.89 -2.61
N HIS A 285 -3.16 -7.63 -3.72
CA HIS A 285 -1.97 -8.39 -4.10
C HIS A 285 -0.77 -7.41 -4.22
N PRO A 286 0.44 -7.76 -3.71
CA PRO A 286 1.59 -6.86 -3.71
C PRO A 286 2.17 -6.56 -5.10
N VAL A 287 1.70 -7.23 -6.16
CA VAL A 287 2.13 -6.96 -7.54
C VAL A 287 2.00 -5.47 -7.84
N ALA A 288 3.05 -4.92 -8.42
CA ALA A 288 3.19 -3.49 -8.69
C ALA A 288 3.13 -2.55 -7.46
N GLY A 289 3.22 -3.06 -6.22
CA GLY A 289 3.36 -2.28 -4.99
C GLY A 289 2.23 -1.28 -4.70
N GLN A 290 0.97 -1.57 -5.10
CA GLN A 290 -0.10 -0.57 -5.08
C GLN A 290 -0.81 -0.39 -3.72
N GLY A 291 -0.65 -1.29 -2.74
CA GLY A 291 -1.43 -1.27 -1.51
C GLY A 291 -1.34 0.05 -0.72
N LEU A 292 -0.13 0.42 -0.26
CA LEU A 292 0.05 1.67 0.48
C LEU A 292 -0.12 2.91 -0.42
N ASN A 293 0.22 2.82 -1.70
CA ASN A 293 0.04 3.93 -2.64
C ASN A 293 -1.46 4.29 -2.79
N LEU A 294 -2.34 3.28 -2.86
CA LEU A 294 -3.78 3.49 -2.86
C LEU A 294 -4.24 4.13 -1.54
N ALA A 295 -3.72 3.64 -0.41
CA ALA A 295 -4.07 4.16 0.92
C ALA A 295 -3.63 5.63 1.12
N LEU A 296 -2.46 6.03 0.65
CA LEU A 296 -2.02 7.43 0.71
C LEU A 296 -2.88 8.33 -0.18
N ARG A 297 -3.34 7.83 -1.33
CA ARG A 297 -4.34 8.55 -2.14
C ARG A 297 -5.68 8.67 -1.40
N ASP A 298 -6.08 7.64 -0.61
CA ASP A 298 -7.26 7.73 0.24
C ASP A 298 -7.11 8.88 1.25
N VAL A 299 -5.95 9.01 1.91
CA VAL A 299 -5.65 10.10 2.86
C VAL A 299 -5.78 11.47 2.21
N GLY A 300 -5.13 11.69 1.07
CA GLY A 300 -5.19 12.98 0.36
C GLY A 300 -6.60 13.34 -0.05
N GLN A 301 -7.35 12.39 -0.62
CA GLN A 301 -8.73 12.63 -1.08
C GLN A 301 -9.70 12.83 0.10
N LEU A 302 -9.49 12.14 1.22
CA LEU A 302 -10.27 12.32 2.44
C LEU A 302 -10.08 13.75 2.97
N ALA A 303 -8.82 14.18 3.10
CA ALA A 303 -8.50 15.54 3.55
C ALA A 303 -9.15 16.60 2.64
N GLU A 304 -9.04 16.48 1.32
CA GLU A 304 -9.68 17.39 0.37
C GLU A 304 -11.23 17.48 0.55
N CYS A 305 -11.87 16.36 0.90
CA CYS A 305 -13.31 16.33 1.10
C CYS A 305 -13.74 16.86 2.46
N LEU A 306 -13.05 16.47 3.55
CA LEU A 306 -13.48 16.71 4.92
C LEU A 306 -13.08 18.07 5.48
N LEU A 307 -11.87 18.55 5.12
CA LEU A 307 -11.33 19.78 5.73
C LEU A 307 -12.28 20.99 5.62
N PRO A 308 -12.91 21.28 4.45
CA PRO A 308 -13.83 22.40 4.35
C PRO A 308 -15.04 22.29 5.29
N SER A 309 -15.58 21.07 5.46
CA SER A 309 -16.78 20.82 6.28
C SER A 309 -16.47 20.78 7.78
N LEU A 310 -15.34 20.19 8.16
CA LEU A 310 -14.91 20.15 9.55
C LEU A 310 -14.53 21.54 10.07
N ALA A 311 -13.87 22.36 9.26
CA ALA A 311 -13.47 23.71 9.64
C ALA A 311 -14.65 24.66 9.82
N ARG A 312 -15.73 24.53 9.01
CA ARG A 312 -16.91 25.43 9.08
C ARG A 312 -17.95 25.00 10.11
N GLN A 313 -17.95 23.76 10.55
CA GLN A 313 -18.96 23.18 11.44
C GLN A 313 -20.42 23.32 10.91
N ASP A 314 -20.58 23.36 9.59
CA ASP A 314 -21.83 23.75 8.89
C ASP A 314 -22.78 22.59 8.58
N GLY A 315 -22.61 21.42 9.19
CA GLY A 315 -23.47 20.25 8.95
C GLY A 315 -23.22 19.53 7.61
N ALA A 316 -22.34 20.03 6.76
CA ALA A 316 -22.03 19.45 5.44
C ALA A 316 -21.10 18.20 5.51
N LEU A 317 -20.82 17.69 6.70
CA LEU A 317 -19.91 16.55 6.90
C LEU A 317 -20.43 15.28 6.20
N ASP A 318 -21.72 15.00 6.28
CA ASP A 318 -22.31 13.80 5.69
C ASP A 318 -22.24 13.84 4.16
N GLU A 319 -22.43 15.03 3.57
CA GLU A 319 -22.26 15.24 2.13
C GLU A 319 -20.79 15.09 1.70
N ALA A 320 -19.85 15.62 2.48
CA ALA A 320 -18.41 15.48 2.26
C ALA A 320 -17.98 14.00 2.29
N LEU A 321 -18.49 13.22 3.23
CA LEU A 321 -18.27 11.78 3.34
C LEU A 321 -18.85 11.02 2.14
N ALA A 322 -20.07 11.35 1.72
CA ALA A 322 -20.69 10.78 0.54
C ALA A 322 -19.91 11.11 -0.74
N ARG A 323 -19.39 12.35 -0.86
CA ARG A 323 -18.50 12.76 -1.94
C ARG A 323 -17.22 11.94 -1.95
N TYR A 324 -16.57 11.78 -0.79
CA TYR A 324 -15.38 10.93 -0.64
C TYR A 324 -15.65 9.51 -1.12
N ALA A 325 -16.72 8.87 -0.64
CA ALA A 325 -17.09 7.51 -1.04
C ALA A 325 -17.25 7.37 -2.56
N ARG A 326 -17.94 8.33 -3.21
CA ARG A 326 -18.12 8.34 -4.68
C ARG A 326 -16.80 8.45 -5.44
N LEU A 327 -15.90 9.36 -5.01
CA LEU A 327 -14.61 9.57 -5.66
C LEU A 327 -13.71 8.35 -5.53
N ARG A 328 -13.70 7.73 -4.34
CA ARG A 328 -12.85 6.55 -4.09
C ARG A 328 -13.33 5.28 -4.77
N ARG A 329 -14.65 5.14 -5.00
CA ARG A 329 -15.22 3.94 -5.64
C ARG A 329 -14.55 3.59 -6.95
N THR A 330 -14.35 4.56 -7.83
CA THR A 330 -13.73 4.37 -9.16
C THR A 330 -12.26 4.01 -9.04
N ASP A 331 -11.48 4.74 -8.22
CA ASP A 331 -10.02 4.49 -8.08
C ASP A 331 -9.76 3.13 -7.40
N ARG A 332 -10.51 2.77 -6.36
CA ARG A 332 -10.44 1.47 -5.69
C ARG A 332 -10.78 0.33 -6.65
N ALA A 333 -11.89 0.43 -7.39
CA ALA A 333 -12.31 -0.59 -8.34
C ALA A 333 -11.28 -0.76 -9.47
N ALA A 334 -10.75 0.35 -10.00
CA ALA A 334 -9.75 0.33 -11.05
C ALA A 334 -8.41 -0.25 -10.58
N THR A 335 -7.91 0.17 -9.40
CA THR A 335 -6.64 -0.32 -8.86
C THR A 335 -6.77 -1.78 -8.43
N GLY A 336 -7.82 -2.15 -7.69
CA GLY A 336 -8.07 -3.54 -7.29
C GLY A 336 -8.29 -4.47 -8.49
N GLY A 337 -9.01 -4.01 -9.52
CA GLY A 337 -9.19 -4.76 -10.77
C GLY A 337 -7.90 -4.94 -11.55
N PHE A 338 -7.07 -3.91 -11.62
CA PHE A 338 -5.78 -3.96 -12.31
C PHE A 338 -4.79 -4.89 -11.60
N THR A 339 -4.68 -4.82 -10.28
CA THR A 339 -3.80 -5.73 -9.51
C THR A 339 -4.28 -7.18 -9.58
N ASP A 340 -5.61 -7.44 -9.49
CA ASP A 340 -6.18 -8.78 -9.68
C ASP A 340 -5.92 -9.30 -11.10
N PHE A 341 -6.05 -8.45 -12.12
CA PHE A 341 -5.71 -8.81 -13.49
C PHE A 341 -4.23 -9.18 -13.64
N LEU A 342 -3.32 -8.36 -13.13
CA LEU A 342 -1.88 -8.64 -13.20
C LEU A 342 -1.50 -9.93 -12.44
N ALA A 343 -2.06 -10.14 -11.24
CA ALA A 343 -1.81 -11.35 -10.47
C ALA A 343 -2.21 -12.63 -11.21
N ARG A 344 -3.25 -12.55 -12.05
CA ARG A 344 -3.83 -13.70 -12.75
C ARG A 344 -3.36 -13.88 -14.18
N VAL A 345 -3.19 -12.79 -14.93
CA VAL A 345 -2.93 -12.89 -16.39
C VAL A 345 -1.64 -13.66 -16.68
N PHE A 346 -0.65 -13.57 -15.80
CA PHE A 346 0.62 -14.27 -15.99
C PHE A 346 0.63 -15.71 -15.44
N THR A 347 -0.36 -16.09 -14.63
CA THR A 347 -0.56 -17.47 -14.16
C THR A 347 -1.60 -18.24 -15.00
N LEU A 348 -2.41 -17.54 -15.81
CA LEU A 348 -3.39 -18.16 -16.69
C LEU A 348 -2.73 -19.11 -17.68
N GLY A 349 -3.22 -20.36 -17.71
CA GLY A 349 -2.69 -21.40 -18.59
C GLY A 349 -1.41 -22.08 -18.06
N ALA A 350 -0.91 -21.73 -16.89
CA ALA A 350 0.17 -22.48 -16.25
C ALA A 350 -0.29 -23.94 -16.07
N GLY A 351 0.46 -24.89 -16.66
CA GLY A 351 0.09 -26.32 -16.65
C GLY A 351 -0.87 -26.79 -17.76
N ALA A 352 -1.43 -25.91 -18.60
CA ALA A 352 -2.24 -26.33 -19.77
C ALA A 352 -1.34 -26.55 -20.99
N PRO A 353 -1.23 -27.79 -21.52
CA PRO A 353 -0.21 -28.13 -22.53
C PRO A 353 -0.31 -27.33 -23.84
N LEU A 354 -1.50 -26.99 -24.29
CA LEU A 354 -1.74 -26.27 -25.54
C LEU A 354 -2.00 -24.77 -25.33
N LEU A 355 -2.75 -24.39 -24.29
CA LEU A 355 -3.14 -23.00 -24.03
C LEU A 355 -2.02 -22.19 -23.34
N GLY A 356 -1.18 -22.85 -22.56
CA GLY A 356 -0.07 -22.20 -21.84
C GLY A 356 0.93 -21.48 -22.75
N PRO A 357 1.49 -22.14 -23.76
CA PRO A 357 2.42 -21.52 -24.71
C PRO A 357 1.77 -20.37 -25.51
N LEU A 358 0.54 -20.56 -26.01
CA LEU A 358 -0.19 -19.51 -26.74
C LEU A 358 -0.44 -18.28 -25.88
N ALA A 359 -0.93 -18.47 -24.65
CA ALA A 359 -1.11 -17.38 -23.71
C ALA A 359 0.22 -16.69 -23.36
N GLY A 360 1.30 -17.46 -23.22
CA GLY A 360 2.65 -16.94 -23.01
C GLY A 360 3.14 -16.05 -24.14
N HIS A 361 2.96 -16.47 -25.38
CA HIS A 361 3.33 -15.68 -26.56
C HIS A 361 2.44 -14.42 -26.70
N ALA A 362 1.15 -14.52 -26.45
CA ALA A 362 0.24 -13.38 -26.49
C ALA A 362 0.65 -12.31 -25.44
N ARG A 363 0.99 -12.72 -24.22
CA ARG A 363 1.53 -11.82 -23.16
C ARG A 363 2.85 -11.20 -23.58
N GLY A 364 3.75 -11.99 -24.17
CA GLY A 364 5.01 -11.50 -24.70
C GLY A 364 4.85 -10.45 -25.79
N ALA A 365 3.94 -10.69 -26.73
CA ALA A 365 3.57 -9.71 -27.76
C ALA A 365 2.99 -8.43 -27.15
N ALA A 366 2.13 -8.54 -26.12
CA ALA A 366 1.57 -7.38 -25.43
C ALA A 366 2.66 -6.54 -24.72
N LEU A 367 3.63 -7.18 -24.07
CA LEU A 367 4.77 -6.47 -23.47
C LEU A 367 5.65 -5.80 -24.54
N ALA A 368 5.94 -6.48 -25.65
CA ALA A 368 6.72 -5.91 -26.74
C ALA A 368 5.99 -4.75 -27.43
N LEU A 369 4.67 -4.86 -27.64
CA LEU A 369 3.86 -3.75 -28.15
C LEU A 369 3.83 -2.56 -27.21
N LEU A 370 3.72 -2.80 -25.89
CA LEU A 370 3.79 -1.74 -24.89
C LEU A 370 5.15 -1.04 -24.92
N ASP A 371 6.24 -1.80 -25.14
CA ASP A 371 7.58 -1.23 -25.28
C ASP A 371 7.72 -0.40 -26.55
N ALA A 372 7.20 -0.90 -27.67
CA ALA A 372 7.29 -0.27 -28.98
C ALA A 372 6.36 0.94 -29.15
N PHE A 373 5.31 1.09 -28.32
CA PHE A 373 4.32 2.17 -28.45
C PHE A 373 4.36 3.13 -27.26
N PRO A 374 5.19 4.22 -27.32
CA PRO A 374 5.40 5.14 -26.23
C PRO A 374 4.13 5.73 -25.60
N PRO A 375 3.07 6.12 -26.36
CA PRO A 375 1.85 6.65 -25.75
C PRO A 375 1.15 5.67 -24.81
N ALA A 376 1.06 4.38 -25.17
CA ALA A 376 0.48 3.36 -24.30
C ALA A 376 1.35 3.14 -23.04
N ARG A 377 2.67 3.10 -23.23
CA ARG A 377 3.63 2.98 -22.12
C ARG A 377 3.52 4.15 -21.16
N GLN A 378 3.42 5.37 -21.68
CA GLN A 378 3.21 6.58 -20.85
C GLN A 378 1.86 6.55 -20.13
N PHE A 379 0.79 6.15 -20.80
CA PHE A 379 -0.54 6.03 -20.17
C PHE A 379 -0.52 5.04 -18.99
N VAL A 380 0.01 3.84 -19.21
CA VAL A 380 0.12 2.81 -18.15
C VAL A 380 1.01 3.30 -17.01
N GLY A 381 2.19 3.84 -17.32
CA GLY A 381 3.13 4.34 -16.31
C GLY A 381 2.55 5.48 -15.47
N ARG A 382 1.93 6.49 -16.09
CA ARG A 382 1.27 7.58 -15.37
C ARG A 382 0.15 7.10 -14.46
N ARG A 383 -0.66 6.14 -14.94
CA ARG A 383 -1.74 5.56 -14.14
C ARG A 383 -1.22 4.81 -12.92
N MET A 384 -0.10 4.10 -13.04
CA MET A 384 0.54 3.41 -11.91
C MET A 384 1.17 4.38 -10.90
N MET A 385 1.75 5.50 -11.36
CA MET A 385 2.48 6.44 -10.52
C MET A 385 1.58 7.45 -9.80
N PHE A 386 0.50 7.91 -10.40
CA PHE A 386 -0.28 9.04 -9.88
C PHE A 386 -1.71 8.67 -9.47
N ARG A 387 -2.65 8.57 -10.41
CA ARG A 387 -4.09 8.30 -10.12
C ARG A 387 -4.76 7.61 -11.31
N ALA A 388 -5.96 7.06 -11.09
CA ALA A 388 -6.82 6.56 -12.16
C ALA A 388 -7.15 7.64 -13.23
N ARG A 389 -7.05 8.92 -12.88
CA ARG A 389 -7.27 10.07 -13.80
C ARG A 389 -5.98 10.74 -14.28
N GLY A 390 -4.79 10.23 -13.94
CA GLY A 390 -3.53 10.64 -14.56
C GLY A 390 -2.94 12.01 -14.16
N TRP A 391 -3.48 12.70 -13.16
CA TRP A 391 -2.98 14.01 -12.67
C TRP A 391 -2.94 14.04 -11.17
#